data_b1624a2147158b91892e9b164895ba08
#
_entry.id   b1624a2147158b91892e9b164895ba08
#
_cell.length_a   1.000
_cell.length_b   1.000
_cell.length_c   1.000
_cell.angle_alpha   90.00
_cell.angle_beta   90.00
_cell.angle_gamma   90.00
#
_symmetry.space_group_name_H-M   'P 1'
#
loop_
_entity.id
_entity.type
_entity.pdbx_description
1 polymer ?
#
loop_
_entity_poly.entity_id
_entity_poly.type
_entity_poly.pdbx_seq_one_letter_code
_entity_poly.pdbx_strand_id
1 'polypeptide(L)'
;MGGDRGSLTGERAAVYNKILVTLEATPTDRAIIDHVKALAQLLHSQVTLLHVADGWAARTFGSDAVSPEVAEDVAYLEKVRAEFQAAGIAATAELAFGEPGEEIVKWVEGKGCDLVAMSTHGHLIVGDLFLGSTVRHVRHTISVPLLLLKAKIRP
;
A
#
# COMPACT_ATOMS: atom_id res chain seq x y z
N MET A 1 -29.57 -39.24 -23.63
CA MET A 1 -29.81 -38.20 -22.61
C MET A 1 -28.48 -37.76 -22.06
N GLY A 2 -27.86 -36.78 -22.73
CA GLY A 2 -26.64 -36.14 -22.27
C GLY A 2 -27.02 -35.01 -21.31
N GLY A 3 -26.85 -35.27 -20.02
CA GLY A 3 -26.86 -34.19 -19.05
C GLY A 3 -25.63 -33.35 -19.23
N ASP A 4 -25.79 -32.18 -19.80
CA ASP A 4 -24.79 -31.11 -19.78
C ASP A 4 -24.53 -30.73 -18.30
N ARG A 5 -23.48 -31.29 -17.75
CA ARG A 5 -22.93 -30.75 -16.51
C ARG A 5 -22.14 -29.53 -16.91
N GLY A 6 -22.86 -28.45 -17.12
CA GLY A 6 -22.27 -27.14 -17.25
C GLY A 6 -21.25 -26.96 -16.14
N SER A 7 -20.02 -26.83 -16.54
CA SER A 7 -18.91 -26.43 -15.70
C SER A 7 -19.30 -25.15 -14.99
N LEU A 8 -19.80 -25.27 -13.78
CA LEU A 8 -19.92 -24.14 -12.84
C LEU A 8 -18.54 -23.84 -12.27
N THR A 9 -17.58 -23.57 -13.12
CA THR A 9 -16.47 -22.74 -12.74
C THR A 9 -17.01 -21.33 -12.61
N GLY A 10 -17.78 -21.11 -11.52
CA GLY A 10 -18.08 -19.76 -11.10
C GLY A 10 -16.74 -19.07 -10.87
N GLU A 11 -16.33 -18.22 -11.82
CA GLU A 11 -15.34 -17.19 -11.52
C GLU A 11 -15.90 -16.45 -10.31
N ARG A 12 -15.35 -16.79 -9.12
CA ARG A 12 -15.56 -15.94 -7.97
C ARG A 12 -14.99 -14.61 -8.39
N ALA A 13 -15.85 -13.59 -8.51
CA ALA A 13 -15.39 -12.24 -8.65
C ALA A 13 -14.33 -12.05 -7.58
N ALA A 14 -13.07 -11.97 -8.00
CA ALA A 14 -11.98 -11.91 -7.06
C ALA A 14 -12.11 -10.59 -6.31
N VAL A 15 -12.40 -10.69 -5.03
CA VAL A 15 -12.43 -9.53 -4.14
C VAL A 15 -10.98 -9.13 -3.89
N TYR A 16 -10.65 -7.87 -4.13
CA TYR A 16 -9.31 -7.32 -3.97
C TYR A 16 -8.25 -7.96 -4.87
N ASN A 17 -8.41 -7.75 -6.16
CA ASN A 17 -7.41 -8.19 -7.16
C ASN A 17 -6.12 -7.39 -7.11
N LYS A 18 -6.22 -6.09 -6.81
CA LYS A 18 -5.10 -5.15 -6.80
C LYS A 18 -5.11 -4.34 -5.51
N ILE A 19 -4.18 -4.63 -4.63
CA ILE A 19 -4.03 -3.95 -3.35
C ILE A 19 -2.92 -2.91 -3.46
N LEU A 20 -3.22 -1.66 -3.15
CA LEU A 20 -2.22 -0.61 -2.96
C LEU A 20 -1.85 -0.55 -1.48
N VAL A 21 -0.58 -0.77 -1.16
CA VAL A 21 -0.05 -0.64 0.21
C VAL A 21 0.82 0.60 0.28
N THR A 22 0.49 1.51 1.15
CA THR A 22 1.32 2.68 1.40
C THR A 22 2.30 2.40 2.53
N LEU A 23 3.56 2.70 2.29
CA LEU A 23 4.65 2.48 3.22
C LEU A 23 5.34 3.80 3.57
N GLU A 24 5.81 3.91 4.79
CA GLU A 24 6.50 5.11 5.29
C GLU A 24 8.02 4.97 5.28
N ALA A 25 8.53 3.80 4.89
CA ALA A 25 9.94 3.44 4.93
C ALA A 25 10.52 3.47 6.37
N THR A 26 9.71 3.04 7.33
CA THR A 26 10.07 2.94 8.75
C THR A 26 9.75 1.55 9.30
N PRO A 27 10.33 1.17 10.46
CA PRO A 27 9.99 -0.11 11.11
C PRO A 27 8.51 -0.27 11.46
N THR A 28 7.74 0.80 11.50
CA THR A 28 6.29 0.76 11.74
C THR A 28 5.52 0.08 10.62
N ASP A 29 6.10 -0.03 9.43
CA ASP A 29 5.50 -0.71 8.28
C ASP A 29 5.40 -2.23 8.46
N ARG A 30 6.14 -2.82 9.38
CA ARG A 30 6.18 -4.28 9.53
C ARG A 30 4.79 -4.88 9.73
N ALA A 31 3.95 -4.24 10.51
CA ALA A 31 2.61 -4.73 10.79
C ALA A 31 1.73 -4.78 9.53
N ILE A 32 1.72 -3.71 8.72
CA ILE A 32 0.91 -3.68 7.49
C ILE A 32 1.49 -4.62 6.42
N ILE A 33 2.81 -4.74 6.31
CA ILE A 33 3.46 -5.66 5.38
C ILE A 33 3.05 -7.10 5.68
N ASP A 34 3.18 -7.55 6.92
CA ASP A 34 2.83 -8.92 7.30
C ASP A 34 1.34 -9.21 7.12
N HIS A 35 0.48 -8.26 7.47
CA HIS A 35 -0.95 -8.40 7.32
C HIS A 35 -1.37 -8.50 5.85
N VAL A 36 -0.91 -7.59 5.00
CA VAL A 36 -1.25 -7.59 3.57
C VAL A 36 -0.65 -8.79 2.86
N LYS A 37 0.53 -9.24 3.25
CA LYS A 37 1.15 -10.44 2.69
C LYS A 37 0.26 -11.67 2.92
N ALA A 38 -0.25 -11.86 4.13
CA ALA A 38 -1.19 -12.94 4.44
C ALA A 38 -2.51 -12.79 3.65
N LEU A 39 -3.05 -11.58 3.57
CA LEU A 39 -4.28 -11.29 2.83
C LEU A 39 -4.11 -11.55 1.32
N ALA A 40 -3.03 -11.08 0.73
CA ALA A 40 -2.76 -11.24 -0.69
C ALA A 40 -2.51 -12.71 -1.08
N GLN A 41 -1.88 -13.51 -0.20
CA GLN A 41 -1.75 -14.94 -0.39
C GLN A 41 -3.12 -15.64 -0.41
N LEU A 42 -3.99 -15.28 0.52
CA LEU A 42 -5.32 -15.86 0.63
C LEU A 42 -6.21 -15.52 -0.57
N LEU A 43 -6.13 -14.28 -1.06
CA LEU A 43 -6.99 -13.77 -2.13
C LEU A 43 -6.36 -13.84 -3.53
N HIS A 44 -5.11 -14.25 -3.62
CA HIS A 44 -4.33 -14.22 -4.88
C HIS A 44 -4.25 -12.83 -5.50
N SER A 45 -4.08 -11.81 -4.65
CA SER A 45 -4.00 -10.42 -5.06
C SER A 45 -2.63 -10.04 -5.62
N GLN A 46 -2.63 -9.10 -6.56
CA GLN A 46 -1.43 -8.35 -6.91
C GLN A 46 -1.26 -7.19 -5.92
N VAL A 47 -0.03 -6.85 -5.59
CA VAL A 47 0.27 -5.80 -4.62
C VAL A 47 1.17 -4.74 -5.23
N THR A 48 0.81 -3.49 -5.06
CA THR A 48 1.69 -2.35 -5.33
C THR A 48 2.12 -1.74 -4.01
N LEU A 49 3.43 -1.66 -3.81
CA LEU A 49 4.04 -1.05 -2.64
C LEU A 49 4.42 0.38 -3.01
N LEU A 50 3.77 1.35 -2.39
CA LEU A 50 3.97 2.77 -2.69
C LEU A 50 4.57 3.48 -1.48
N HIS A 51 5.68 4.17 -1.68
CA HIS A 51 6.20 5.16 -0.75
C HIS A 51 6.18 6.54 -1.42
N VAL A 52 5.78 7.55 -0.68
CA VAL A 52 5.82 8.94 -1.15
C VAL A 52 6.95 9.67 -0.42
N ALA A 53 7.97 10.04 -1.16
CA ALA A 53 9.08 10.82 -0.64
C ALA A 53 8.64 12.28 -0.47
N ASP A 54 8.61 12.74 0.77
CA ASP A 54 8.08 14.03 1.20
C ASP A 54 9.19 15.00 1.66
N GLY A 55 10.46 14.62 1.51
CA GLY A 55 11.59 15.47 1.86
C GLY A 55 11.68 16.74 1.00
N TRP A 56 12.37 17.76 1.52
CA TRP A 56 12.55 19.02 0.79
C TRP A 56 13.13 18.84 -0.61
N ALA A 57 14.14 17.99 -0.76
CA ALA A 57 14.76 17.70 -2.05
C ALA A 57 13.76 17.02 -3.00
N ALA A 58 12.98 16.07 -2.49
CA ALA A 58 11.96 15.38 -3.26
C ALA A 58 10.84 16.33 -3.72
N ARG A 59 10.41 17.25 -2.88
CA ARG A 59 9.41 18.27 -3.23
C ARG A 59 9.91 19.27 -4.26
N THR A 60 11.19 19.64 -4.19
CA THR A 60 11.79 20.65 -5.06
C THR A 60 12.23 20.09 -6.40
N PHE A 61 12.83 18.91 -6.42
CA PHE A 61 13.48 18.32 -7.60
C PHE A 61 12.74 17.07 -8.12
N GLY A 62 11.77 16.54 -7.40
CA GLY A 62 11.00 15.37 -7.81
C GLY A 62 11.90 14.16 -8.11
N SER A 63 11.64 13.48 -9.24
CA SER A 63 12.39 12.32 -9.68
C SER A 63 13.87 12.58 -9.97
N ASP A 64 14.26 13.85 -10.14
CA ASP A 64 15.66 14.26 -10.39
C ASP A 64 16.44 14.44 -9.07
N ALA A 65 15.78 14.24 -7.92
CA ALA A 65 16.42 14.32 -6.62
C ALA A 65 17.38 13.14 -6.43
N VAL A 66 18.65 13.39 -6.58
CA VAL A 66 19.71 12.44 -6.21
C VAL A 66 20.11 12.74 -4.77
N SER A 67 19.42 12.12 -3.82
CA SER A 67 19.75 12.22 -2.40
C SER A 67 19.98 10.83 -1.81
N PRO A 68 20.79 10.70 -0.74
CA PRO A 68 20.95 9.44 -0.01
C PRO A 68 19.61 8.89 0.49
N GLU A 69 18.69 9.75 0.90
CA GLU A 69 17.34 9.38 1.35
C GLU A 69 16.53 8.67 0.26
N VAL A 70 16.54 9.20 -0.96
CA VAL A 70 15.85 8.57 -2.10
C VAL A 70 16.46 7.19 -2.40
N ALA A 71 17.78 7.05 -2.36
CA ALA A 71 18.43 5.76 -2.56
C ALA A 71 18.06 4.75 -1.47
N GLU A 72 17.97 5.19 -0.22
CA GLU A 72 17.53 4.35 0.90
C GLU A 72 16.07 3.92 0.75
N ASP A 73 15.19 4.81 0.34
CA ASP A 73 13.77 4.53 0.10
C ASP A 73 13.59 3.50 -1.02
N VAL A 74 14.33 3.64 -2.12
CA VAL A 74 14.32 2.67 -3.21
C VAL A 74 14.81 1.30 -2.74
N ALA A 75 15.91 1.26 -2.01
CA ALA A 75 16.44 0.01 -1.47
C ALA A 75 15.47 -0.67 -0.50
N TYR A 76 14.81 0.11 0.34
CA TYR A 76 13.78 -0.38 1.25
C TYR A 76 12.60 -0.99 0.49
N LEU A 77 12.06 -0.29 -0.49
CA LEU A 77 10.94 -0.77 -1.30
C LEU A 77 11.28 -2.06 -2.05
N GLU A 78 12.48 -2.14 -2.63
CA GLU A 78 12.96 -3.35 -3.32
C GLU A 78 13.09 -4.54 -2.38
N LYS A 79 13.54 -4.32 -1.17
CA LYS A 79 13.62 -5.35 -0.13
C LYS A 79 12.24 -5.89 0.23
N VAL A 80 11.27 -5.00 0.44
CA VAL A 80 9.89 -5.40 0.75
C VAL A 80 9.25 -6.11 -0.44
N ARG A 81 9.46 -5.61 -1.66
CA ARG A 81 8.99 -6.28 -2.88
C ARG A 81 9.51 -7.70 -2.99
N ALA A 82 10.79 -7.90 -2.72
CA ALA A 82 11.40 -9.23 -2.72
C ALA A 82 10.77 -10.16 -1.67
N GLU A 83 10.40 -9.66 -0.50
CA GLU A 83 9.68 -10.45 0.51
C GLU A 83 8.31 -10.93 -0.02
N PHE A 84 7.55 -10.07 -0.69
CA PHE A 84 6.27 -10.44 -1.29
C PHE A 84 6.45 -11.49 -2.40
N GLN A 85 7.42 -11.30 -3.27
CA GLN A 85 7.71 -12.25 -4.34
C GLN A 85 8.15 -13.62 -3.81
N ALA A 86 8.97 -13.64 -2.76
CA ALA A 86 9.37 -14.88 -2.08
C ALA A 86 8.17 -15.62 -1.46
N ALA A 87 7.11 -14.89 -1.11
CA ALA A 87 5.85 -15.47 -0.63
C ALA A 87 4.87 -15.86 -1.76
N GLY A 88 5.30 -15.77 -3.02
CA GLY A 88 4.48 -16.12 -4.19
C GLY A 88 3.48 -15.04 -4.62
N ILE A 89 3.66 -13.80 -4.17
CA ILE A 89 2.78 -12.68 -4.47
C ILE A 89 3.40 -11.81 -5.57
N ALA A 90 2.64 -11.53 -6.62
CA ALA A 90 3.04 -10.56 -7.63
C ALA A 90 3.04 -9.15 -7.01
N ALA A 91 4.22 -8.56 -6.87
CA ALA A 91 4.38 -7.27 -6.23
C ALA A 91 5.25 -6.32 -7.06
N THR A 92 4.84 -5.06 -7.12
CA THR A 92 5.61 -3.95 -7.69
C THR A 92 5.93 -2.93 -6.61
N ALA A 93 7.04 -2.22 -6.77
CA ALA A 93 7.47 -1.17 -5.85
C ALA A 93 7.55 0.15 -6.59
N GLU A 94 6.96 1.19 -6.03
CA GLU A 94 6.85 2.49 -6.65
C GLU A 94 7.20 3.59 -5.65
N LEU A 95 7.99 4.54 -6.11
CA LEU A 95 8.35 5.73 -5.36
C LEU A 95 7.70 6.94 -6.03
N ALA A 96 6.86 7.65 -5.30
CA ALA A 96 6.26 8.92 -5.73
C ALA A 96 6.90 10.09 -4.98
N PHE A 97 6.72 11.29 -5.49
CA PHE A 97 7.30 12.51 -4.94
C PHE A 97 6.20 13.55 -4.80
N GLY A 98 6.10 14.15 -3.63
CA GLY A 98 5.14 15.22 -3.39
C GLY A 98 4.45 15.13 -2.04
N GLU A 99 3.21 15.62 -1.99
CA GLU A 99 2.39 15.55 -0.79
C GLU A 99 1.75 14.15 -0.71
N PRO A 100 1.97 13.41 0.40
CA PRO A 100 1.58 12.00 0.47
C PRO A 100 0.09 11.72 0.17
N GLY A 101 -0.81 12.49 0.76
CA GLY A 101 -2.24 12.29 0.54
C GLY A 101 -2.66 12.48 -0.91
N GLU A 102 -2.15 13.51 -1.56
CA GLU A 102 -2.44 13.80 -2.96
C GLU A 102 -1.88 12.73 -3.90
N GLU A 103 -0.64 12.30 -3.66
CA GLU A 103 0.01 11.29 -4.50
C GLU A 103 -0.67 9.92 -4.37
N ILE A 104 -1.09 9.54 -3.17
CA ILE A 104 -1.83 8.29 -2.95
C ILE A 104 -3.16 8.33 -3.70
N VAL A 105 -3.91 9.44 -3.64
CA VAL A 105 -5.17 9.59 -4.37
C VAL A 105 -4.95 9.49 -5.88
N LYS A 106 -3.93 10.14 -6.42
CA LYS A 106 -3.57 10.01 -7.85
C LYS A 106 -3.29 8.57 -8.26
N TRP A 107 -2.62 7.80 -7.41
CA TRP A 107 -2.37 6.38 -7.65
C TRP A 107 -3.65 5.57 -7.69
N VAL A 108 -4.54 5.78 -6.72
CA VAL A 108 -5.83 5.09 -6.65
C VAL A 108 -6.65 5.36 -7.91
N GLU A 109 -6.77 6.62 -8.30
CA GLU A 109 -7.57 7.02 -9.45
C GLU A 109 -6.95 6.61 -10.79
N GLY A 110 -5.63 6.67 -10.91
CA GLY A 110 -4.92 6.43 -12.16
C GLY A 110 -4.57 4.97 -12.44
N LYS A 111 -4.40 4.13 -11.43
CA LYS A 111 -3.89 2.75 -11.57
C LYS A 111 -4.93 1.66 -11.31
N GLY A 112 -6.12 2.01 -10.81
CA GLY A 112 -7.23 1.06 -10.68
C GLY A 112 -7.04 -0.03 -9.63
N CYS A 113 -6.56 0.33 -8.43
CA CYS A 113 -6.59 -0.57 -7.28
C CYS A 113 -8.00 -0.70 -6.72
N ASP A 114 -8.29 -1.81 -6.06
CA ASP A 114 -9.59 -2.09 -5.46
C ASP A 114 -9.57 -2.20 -3.94
N LEU A 115 -8.41 -2.04 -3.34
CA LEU A 115 -8.20 -1.88 -1.90
C LEU A 115 -6.96 -1.02 -1.65
N VAL A 116 -7.06 -0.08 -0.73
CA VAL A 116 -5.90 0.65 -0.20
C VAL A 116 -5.65 0.19 1.23
N ALA A 117 -4.41 -0.16 1.55
CA ALA A 117 -3.99 -0.55 2.89
C ALA A 117 -2.94 0.44 3.43
N MET A 118 -3.20 1.00 4.59
CA MET A 118 -2.36 2.00 5.24
C MET A 118 -2.16 1.68 6.71
N SER A 119 -1.00 2.05 7.24
CA SER A 119 -0.76 2.07 8.68
C SER A 119 -1.18 3.39 9.30
N THR A 120 -1.69 3.31 10.52
CA THR A 120 -1.84 4.48 11.38
C THR A 120 -0.77 4.47 12.46
N HIS A 121 -0.20 5.65 12.77
CA HIS A 121 0.79 5.74 13.84
C HIS A 121 0.13 5.59 15.22
N GLY A 122 0.56 4.57 15.97
CA GLY A 122 0.01 4.26 17.27
C GLY A 122 0.48 5.15 18.42
N HIS A 123 1.56 5.92 18.25
CA HIS A 123 2.25 6.57 19.39
C HIS A 123 2.04 8.08 19.52
N LEU A 124 1.41 8.74 18.54
CA LEU A 124 1.12 10.16 18.57
C LEU A 124 -0.35 10.45 18.83
N ILE A 125 -1.09 9.47 19.33
CA ILE A 125 -2.50 9.65 19.64
C ILE A 125 -2.64 10.31 21.01
N VAL A 126 -2.81 11.61 20.97
CA VAL A 126 -3.42 12.33 22.09
C VAL A 126 -4.93 12.39 21.81
N GLY A 127 -5.66 11.36 22.27
CA GLY A 127 -7.12 11.25 22.09
C GLY A 127 -7.57 10.55 20.80
N ASP A 128 -8.83 10.15 20.75
CA ASP A 128 -9.47 9.35 19.68
C ASP A 128 -9.57 10.04 18.30
N LEU A 129 -8.95 11.19 18.11
CA LEU A 129 -9.23 12.09 17.00
C LEU A 129 -8.09 12.26 15.97
N PHE A 130 -6.92 11.66 16.19
CA PHE A 130 -5.81 11.83 15.26
C PHE A 130 -5.55 10.61 14.37
N LEU A 131 -6.35 10.50 13.34
CA LEU A 131 -5.89 9.96 12.07
C LEU A 131 -5.02 11.04 11.45
N GLY A 132 -3.77 10.76 11.09
CA GLY A 132 -2.88 11.73 10.45
C GLY A 132 -3.52 12.38 9.23
N SER A 133 -3.04 13.55 8.84
CA SER A 133 -3.59 14.33 7.72
C SER A 133 -3.68 13.52 6.42
N THR A 134 -2.69 12.68 6.14
CA THR A 134 -2.66 11.80 4.97
C THR A 134 -3.82 10.80 4.97
N VAL A 135 -4.02 10.08 6.08
CA VAL A 135 -5.12 9.11 6.21
C VAL A 135 -6.47 9.80 6.08
N ARG A 136 -6.62 10.96 6.70
CA ARG A 136 -7.86 11.74 6.61
C ARG A 136 -8.17 12.14 5.18
N HIS A 137 -7.18 12.67 4.46
CA HIS A 137 -7.35 13.09 3.06
C HIS A 137 -7.71 11.91 2.17
N VAL A 138 -6.98 10.81 2.26
CA VAL A 138 -7.24 9.59 1.49
C VAL A 138 -8.66 9.07 1.78
N ARG A 139 -9.02 8.94 3.06
CA ARG A 139 -10.34 8.43 3.47
C ARG A 139 -11.50 9.24 2.91
N HIS A 140 -11.37 10.55 2.85
CA HIS A 140 -12.43 11.42 2.35
C HIS A 140 -12.50 11.50 0.82
N THR A 141 -11.44 11.13 0.13
CA THR A 141 -11.33 11.35 -1.32
C THR A 141 -11.53 10.08 -2.14
N ILE A 142 -11.02 8.94 -1.70
CA ILE A 142 -11.09 7.69 -2.48
C ILE A 142 -12.45 7.03 -2.38
N SER A 143 -12.83 6.30 -3.46
CA SER A 143 -14.07 5.54 -3.51
C SER A 143 -13.89 4.04 -3.26
N VAL A 144 -12.65 3.55 -3.22
CA VAL A 144 -12.35 2.14 -2.92
C VAL A 144 -12.22 1.92 -1.42
N PRO A 145 -12.43 0.68 -0.92
CA PRO A 145 -12.25 0.36 0.49
C PRO A 145 -10.85 0.69 1.00
N LEU A 146 -10.78 1.14 2.23
CA LEU A 146 -9.55 1.49 2.93
C LEU A 146 -9.38 0.60 4.16
N LEU A 147 -8.30 -0.18 4.18
CA LEU A 147 -7.86 -0.96 5.33
C LEU A 147 -6.86 -0.14 6.13
N LEU A 148 -7.22 0.17 7.37
CA LEU A 148 -6.34 0.87 8.30
C LEU A 148 -5.86 -0.10 9.37
N LEU A 149 -4.54 -0.23 9.49
CA LEU A 149 -3.92 -1.05 10.51
C LEU A 149 -3.11 -0.17 11.45
N LYS A 150 -3.37 -0.31 12.74
CA LYS A 150 -2.59 0.39 13.75
C LYS A 150 -1.20 -0.23 13.84
N ALA A 151 -0.18 0.57 13.62
CA ALA A 151 1.19 0.14 13.81
C ALA A 151 1.42 -0.16 15.30
N LYS A 152 1.84 -1.39 15.60
CA LYS A 152 2.24 -1.76 16.96
C LYS A 152 3.73 -1.46 17.12
N ILE A 153 4.04 -0.45 17.89
CA ILE A 153 5.41 -0.27 18.38
C ILE A 153 5.56 -1.24 19.55
N ARG A 154 6.38 -2.26 19.36
CA ARG A 154 6.83 -3.05 20.49
C ARG A 154 7.84 -2.21 21.28
N PRO A 155 7.69 -2.10 22.58
CA PRO A 155 8.69 -1.43 23.41
C PRO A 155 10.02 -2.15 23.32
#